data_0e1500e0c07b07d0da692abf587e157c
#
_entry.id   0e1500e0c07b07d0da692abf587e157c
#
_cell.length_a   1.000
_cell.length_b   1.000
_cell.length_c   1.000
_cell.angle_alpha   90.00
_cell.angle_beta   90.00
_cell.angle_gamma   90.00
#
_symmetry.space_group_name_H-M   'P 1'
#
loop_
_entity.id
_entity.type
_entity.pdbx_description
1 polymer ?
#
loop_
_entity_poly.entity_id
_entity_poly.type
_entity_poly.pdbx_seq_one_letter_code
_entity_poly.pdbx_strand_id
1 'polypeptide(L)'
;MAPPYTFSYGSDSIFGWIVPKRGSHVIEVQHLTKRYGRVTAVDDISFRVERGEILGFLGPNGAGKTTTMRILTGYMPASDGKAIVAGFDVFDQPVEAKRRTGYLPETPPLYPDMSVIEYLTFVAKIKGVASAERRQRVKTVMERTRVADMANRQCGKLSKGYKQRVGLAQALIHNPDVLILDEPTAGLDPKQIIETRELIKELKGDHTIILSTHILPEVAQTCQRVVIINKGRVVAVDTPDNLTARLRGSETMYVQVDSAGAGSDVASAALSRIAGVTRVAEADRHDSAVGFEVQSESGRDVRRELAKAVVANGWGLLELRPMRLSLEEIFLSLTTDETAAATSSTSSTGAPAAEEIPGGENRA
;
A
#
# COMPACT_ATOMS: atom_id res chain seq x y z
N MET A 1 14.92 3.15 39.65
CA MET A 1 15.66 1.87 39.57
C MET A 1 15.63 1.43 38.10
N ALA A 2 16.75 1.55 37.41
CA ALA A 2 16.89 1.10 36.01
C ALA A 2 17.36 -0.36 36.03
N PRO A 3 16.95 -1.24 35.10
CA PRO A 3 17.42 -2.61 35.02
C PRO A 3 18.83 -2.65 34.42
N PRO A 4 19.66 -3.60 34.86
CA PRO A 4 21.06 -3.68 34.44
C PRO A 4 21.18 -4.35 33.06
N TYR A 5 21.79 -3.65 32.11
CA TYR A 5 22.30 -4.26 30.88
C TYR A 5 23.69 -4.85 31.22
N THR A 6 23.82 -6.16 31.26
CA THR A 6 25.12 -6.85 31.33
C THR A 6 25.74 -6.93 29.96
N PHE A 7 26.86 -6.21 29.74
CA PHE A 7 27.72 -6.32 28.55
C PHE A 7 28.76 -7.42 28.80
N SER A 8 28.80 -8.39 27.88
CA SER A 8 29.91 -9.36 27.82
C SER A 8 30.88 -8.89 26.74
N TYR A 9 32.09 -8.50 27.12
CA TYR A 9 33.20 -8.19 26.22
C TYR A 9 33.93 -9.49 25.86
N GLY A 10 33.87 -9.89 24.58
CA GLY A 10 34.81 -10.83 23.97
C GLY A 10 35.93 -10.06 23.29
N SER A 11 37.18 -10.30 23.68
CA SER A 11 38.36 -9.71 23.07
C SER A 11 38.56 -10.23 21.66
N ASP A 12 38.56 -9.36 20.67
CA ASP A 12 39.41 -9.29 19.46
C ASP A 12 38.70 -8.53 18.34
N SER A 13 38.97 -7.25 18.25
CA SER A 13 39.08 -6.36 17.08
C SER A 13 38.69 -4.94 17.42
N ILE A 14 39.55 -4.02 17.06
CA ILE A 14 39.52 -2.57 17.44
C ILE A 14 38.40 -1.77 16.72
N PHE A 15 37.51 -2.44 16.00
CA PHE A 15 36.23 -1.87 15.47
C PHE A 15 35.13 -2.92 15.57
N GLY A 16 34.69 -3.21 16.80
CA GLY A 16 33.52 -4.04 17.03
C GLY A 16 32.24 -3.31 16.69
N TRP A 17 31.75 -3.51 15.50
CA TRP A 17 30.37 -3.15 15.13
C TRP A 17 29.43 -4.03 15.94
N ILE A 18 28.65 -3.43 16.85
CA ILE A 18 27.57 -4.14 17.53
C ILE A 18 26.50 -4.43 16.47
N VAL A 19 26.52 -5.62 15.90
CA VAL A 19 25.43 -6.13 15.08
C VAL A 19 24.33 -6.56 16.06
N PRO A 20 23.16 -5.89 16.10
CA PRO A 20 22.06 -6.34 16.94
C PRO A 20 21.67 -7.76 16.54
N LYS A 21 21.33 -8.62 17.53
CA LYS A 21 20.84 -9.99 17.30
C LYS A 21 19.75 -9.92 16.21
N ARG A 22 19.91 -10.71 15.15
CA ARG A 22 18.97 -10.84 14.04
C ARG A 22 17.59 -11.26 14.58
N GLY A 23 16.70 -10.30 14.83
CA GLY A 23 15.27 -10.54 14.96
C GLY A 23 14.68 -10.94 13.60
N SER A 24 13.53 -11.57 13.57
CA SER A 24 12.81 -11.93 12.33
C SER A 24 12.42 -10.68 11.54
N HIS A 25 12.16 -9.57 12.22
CA HIS A 25 11.75 -8.30 11.62
C HIS A 25 12.95 -7.40 11.30
N VAL A 26 12.91 -6.76 10.14
CA VAL A 26 13.94 -5.81 9.70
C VAL A 26 13.45 -4.37 9.81
N ILE A 27 12.12 -4.16 9.72
CA ILE A 27 11.50 -2.85 9.95
C ILE A 27 10.44 -3.03 11.02
N GLU A 28 10.43 -2.14 12.01
CA GLU A 28 9.43 -2.10 13.06
C GLU A 28 8.98 -0.65 13.27
N VAL A 29 7.68 -0.43 13.18
CA VAL A 29 7.01 0.85 13.40
C VAL A 29 6.08 0.69 14.59
N GLN A 30 6.23 1.56 15.59
CA GLN A 30 5.51 1.50 16.85
C GLN A 30 4.89 2.86 17.14
N HIS A 31 3.54 2.92 17.15
CA HIS A 31 2.76 4.10 17.52
C HIS A 31 3.20 5.38 16.79
N LEU A 32 3.59 5.26 15.53
CA LEU A 32 4.16 6.35 14.75
C LEU A 32 3.10 7.41 14.44
N THR A 33 3.39 8.64 14.83
CA THR A 33 2.53 9.80 14.60
C THR A 33 3.32 10.94 13.97
N LYS A 34 2.72 11.63 12.98
CA LYS A 34 3.26 12.85 12.38
C LYS A 34 2.21 13.93 12.26
N ARG A 35 2.49 15.06 12.91
CA ARG A 35 1.65 16.27 12.87
C ARG A 35 2.37 17.39 12.14
N TYR A 36 1.65 18.12 11.30
CA TYR A 36 2.06 19.37 10.67
C TYR A 36 1.12 20.48 11.13
N GLY A 37 1.51 21.17 12.20
CA GLY A 37 0.62 22.12 12.88
C GLY A 37 -0.67 21.43 13.34
N ARG A 38 -1.81 21.80 12.76
CA ARG A 38 -3.12 21.23 13.11
C ARG A 38 -3.48 19.95 12.31
N VAL A 39 -2.69 19.61 11.30
CA VAL A 39 -2.98 18.45 10.44
C VAL A 39 -2.18 17.24 10.92
N THR A 40 -2.86 16.17 11.27
CA THR A 40 -2.23 14.87 11.56
C THR A 40 -2.17 14.06 10.27
N ALA A 41 -0.98 13.94 9.70
CA ALA A 41 -0.75 13.23 8.44
C ALA A 41 -0.53 11.72 8.62
N VAL A 42 -0.04 11.31 9.80
CA VAL A 42 0.09 9.92 10.26
C VAL A 42 -0.35 9.89 11.70
N ASP A 43 -1.23 8.97 12.07
CA ASP A 43 -1.91 8.91 13.34
C ASP A 43 -1.85 7.50 13.92
N ASP A 44 -0.92 7.30 14.88
CA ASP A 44 -0.76 6.08 15.68
C ASP A 44 -0.65 4.79 14.85
N ILE A 45 0.21 4.77 13.82
CA ILE A 45 0.38 3.56 13.01
C ILE A 45 1.44 2.63 13.61
N SER A 46 1.15 1.32 13.55
CA SER A 46 2.08 0.27 13.97
C SER A 46 2.07 -0.87 12.96
N PHE A 47 3.25 -1.30 12.51
CA PHE A 47 3.42 -2.47 11.63
C PHE A 47 4.87 -2.97 11.66
N ARG A 48 5.08 -4.18 11.13
CA ARG A 48 6.40 -4.83 11.02
C ARG A 48 6.60 -5.41 9.63
N VAL A 49 7.87 -5.47 9.20
CA VAL A 49 8.27 -6.07 7.92
C VAL A 49 9.32 -7.14 8.18
N GLU A 50 9.06 -8.32 7.66
CA GLU A 50 9.96 -9.46 7.78
C GLU A 50 11.18 -9.33 6.84
N ARG A 51 12.26 -10.01 7.18
CA ARG A 51 13.46 -10.02 6.33
C ARG A 51 13.18 -10.65 4.96
N GLY A 52 13.56 -9.95 3.89
CA GLY A 52 13.39 -10.40 2.51
C GLY A 52 11.94 -10.32 1.99
N GLU A 53 11.04 -9.73 2.77
CA GLU A 53 9.65 -9.48 2.37
C GLU A 53 9.54 -8.25 1.47
N ILE A 54 8.59 -8.28 0.53
CA ILE A 54 8.09 -7.09 -0.15
C ILE A 54 6.73 -6.75 0.48
N LEU A 55 6.69 -5.69 1.28
CA LEU A 55 5.47 -5.15 1.88
C LEU A 55 4.91 -4.05 1.00
N GLY A 56 3.66 -4.17 0.58
CA GLY A 56 2.89 -3.11 -0.08
C GLY A 56 2.35 -2.12 0.95
N PHE A 57 2.54 -0.82 0.71
CA PHE A 57 1.95 0.24 1.53
C PHE A 57 0.94 1.00 0.67
N LEU A 58 -0.33 0.58 0.75
CA LEU A 58 -1.41 0.98 -0.14
C LEU A 58 -2.29 2.04 0.51
N GLY A 59 -2.68 3.06 -0.24
CA GLY A 59 -3.63 4.06 0.22
C GLY A 59 -3.89 5.16 -0.81
N PRO A 60 -4.98 5.92 -0.68
CA PRO A 60 -5.26 7.05 -1.57
C PRO A 60 -4.22 8.16 -1.43
N ASN A 61 -4.27 9.13 -2.34
CA ASN A 61 -3.42 10.32 -2.22
C ASN A 61 -3.79 11.09 -0.95
N GLY A 62 -2.77 11.55 -0.21
CA GLY A 62 -2.96 12.21 1.07
C GLY A 62 -3.17 11.27 2.28
N ALA A 63 -3.20 9.94 2.10
CA ALA A 63 -3.39 8.99 3.20
C ALA A 63 -2.22 8.91 4.20
N GLY A 64 -1.07 9.54 3.94
CA GLY A 64 0.10 9.50 4.81
C GLY A 64 1.26 8.63 4.30
N LYS A 65 1.16 7.99 3.10
CA LYS A 65 2.17 7.08 2.55
C LYS A 65 3.57 7.72 2.48
N THR A 66 3.72 8.77 1.68
CA THR A 66 5.01 9.47 1.50
C THR A 66 5.54 10.03 2.82
N THR A 67 4.68 10.51 3.72
CA THR A 67 5.08 10.96 5.05
C THR A 67 5.72 9.82 5.85
N THR A 68 5.09 8.65 5.86
CA THR A 68 5.64 7.45 6.50
C THR A 68 6.97 7.04 5.87
N MET A 69 7.08 6.99 4.54
CA MET A 69 8.33 6.66 3.83
C MET A 69 9.46 7.63 4.19
N ARG A 70 9.17 8.93 4.28
CA ARG A 70 10.14 9.96 4.67
C ARG A 70 10.61 9.82 6.11
N ILE A 71 9.76 9.38 7.03
CA ILE A 71 10.16 9.09 8.41
C ILE A 71 11.08 7.87 8.44
N LEU A 72 10.68 6.76 7.81
CA LEU A 72 11.46 5.52 7.77
C LEU A 72 12.85 5.70 7.14
N THR A 73 12.99 6.64 6.21
CA THR A 73 14.28 6.97 5.58
C THR A 73 15.11 7.98 6.37
N GLY A 74 14.59 8.46 7.52
CA GLY A 74 15.22 9.49 8.32
C GLY A 74 15.32 10.86 7.63
N TYR A 75 14.44 11.11 6.63
CA TYR A 75 14.35 12.43 5.97
C TYR A 75 13.69 13.47 6.89
N MET A 76 12.73 13.03 7.72
CA MET A 76 12.10 13.87 8.72
C MET A 76 11.82 13.09 10.01
N PRO A 77 11.81 13.74 11.18
CA PRO A 77 11.47 13.11 12.43
C PRO A 77 9.94 12.85 12.54
N ALA A 78 9.57 11.80 13.27
CA ALA A 78 8.21 11.62 13.77
C ALA A 78 7.86 12.72 14.78
N SER A 79 6.56 12.92 15.04
CA SER A 79 6.08 13.74 16.18
C SER A 79 5.94 12.92 17.44
N ASP A 80 5.69 11.60 17.30
CA ASP A 80 5.59 10.63 18.39
C ASP A 80 5.81 9.21 17.84
N GLY A 81 6.07 8.25 18.72
CA GLY A 81 6.32 6.86 18.37
C GLY A 81 7.74 6.58 17.90
N LYS A 82 7.98 5.36 17.39
CA LYS A 82 9.31 4.89 16.99
C LYS A 82 9.29 4.22 15.62
N ALA A 83 10.42 4.34 14.91
CA ALA A 83 10.70 3.61 13.69
C ALA A 83 12.10 3.01 13.77
N ILE A 84 12.19 1.68 13.68
CA ILE A 84 13.44 0.92 13.71
C ILE A 84 13.65 0.32 12.32
N VAL A 85 14.80 0.57 11.70
CA VAL A 85 15.17 0.06 10.38
C VAL A 85 16.51 -0.65 10.47
N ALA A 86 16.55 -1.91 10.05
CA ALA A 86 17.73 -2.78 10.13
C ALA A 86 18.35 -2.87 11.54
N GLY A 87 17.50 -2.75 12.59
CA GLY A 87 17.91 -2.79 13.99
C GLY A 87 18.34 -1.44 14.58
N PHE A 88 18.27 -0.36 13.81
CA PHE A 88 18.64 0.99 14.27
C PHE A 88 17.42 1.88 14.37
N ASP A 89 17.27 2.58 15.49
CA ASP A 89 16.25 3.63 15.61
C ASP A 89 16.59 4.77 14.66
N VAL A 90 15.61 5.16 13.82
CA VAL A 90 15.81 6.13 12.75
C VAL A 90 16.09 7.54 13.30
N PHE A 91 15.60 7.85 14.51
CA PHE A 91 15.80 9.14 15.15
C PHE A 91 17.11 9.16 15.96
N ASP A 92 17.35 8.14 16.81
CA ASP A 92 18.50 8.09 17.69
C ASP A 92 19.80 7.72 16.96
N GLN A 93 19.69 6.88 15.90
CA GLN A 93 20.84 6.36 15.14
C GLN A 93 20.67 6.59 13.63
N PRO A 94 20.42 7.85 13.17
CA PRO A 94 20.02 8.16 11.79
C PRO A 94 21.08 7.79 10.75
N VAL A 95 22.35 7.88 11.09
CA VAL A 95 23.45 7.56 10.17
C VAL A 95 23.50 6.07 9.88
N GLU A 96 23.37 5.24 10.91
CA GLU A 96 23.41 3.79 10.78
C GLU A 96 22.16 3.27 10.04
N ALA A 97 20.96 3.79 10.38
CA ALA A 97 19.74 3.48 9.66
C ALA A 97 19.87 3.85 8.16
N LYS A 98 20.38 5.04 7.83
CA LYS A 98 20.58 5.49 6.43
C LYS A 98 21.63 4.68 5.66
N ARG A 99 22.65 4.17 6.33
CA ARG A 99 23.64 3.25 5.71
C ARG A 99 23.02 1.92 5.29
N ARG A 100 21.97 1.48 5.98
CA ARG A 100 21.26 0.22 5.72
C ARG A 100 20.04 0.39 4.84
N THR A 101 19.71 1.64 4.46
CA THR A 101 18.49 1.98 3.71
C THR A 101 18.81 2.57 2.35
N GLY A 102 18.24 1.99 1.31
CA GLY A 102 18.12 2.59 -0.02
C GLY A 102 16.75 3.26 -0.16
N TYR A 103 16.71 4.43 -0.75
CA TYR A 103 15.47 5.17 -0.94
C TYR A 103 15.31 5.65 -2.38
N LEU A 104 14.17 5.31 -2.96
CA LEU A 104 13.69 5.85 -4.23
C LEU A 104 12.45 6.68 -3.96
N PRO A 105 12.52 8.02 -3.96
CA PRO A 105 11.34 8.87 -3.89
C PRO A 105 10.58 8.84 -5.22
N GLU A 106 9.31 9.26 -5.21
CA GLU A 106 8.46 9.37 -6.41
C GLU A 106 9.15 10.09 -7.57
N THR A 107 9.87 11.18 -7.27
CA THR A 107 10.74 11.88 -8.24
C THR A 107 12.19 11.68 -7.82
N PRO A 108 12.98 10.88 -8.55
CA PRO A 108 14.39 10.65 -8.25
C PRO A 108 15.21 11.95 -8.31
N PRO A 109 16.05 12.25 -7.30
CA PRO A 109 16.86 13.47 -7.24
C PRO A 109 18.11 13.33 -8.11
N LEU A 110 17.93 13.29 -9.43
CA LEU A 110 19.04 13.16 -10.38
C LEU A 110 19.65 14.53 -10.69
N TYR A 111 20.98 14.56 -10.90
CA TYR A 111 21.67 15.74 -11.42
C TYR A 111 21.59 15.76 -12.95
N PRO A 112 20.83 16.69 -13.56
CA PRO A 112 20.52 16.67 -15.00
C PRO A 112 21.74 16.71 -15.91
N ASP A 113 22.78 17.40 -15.50
CA ASP A 113 24.01 17.64 -16.29
C ASP A 113 25.01 16.48 -16.21
N MET A 114 24.88 15.60 -15.22
CA MET A 114 25.72 14.41 -15.10
C MET A 114 25.24 13.31 -16.03
N SER A 115 26.16 12.54 -16.60
CA SER A 115 25.85 11.25 -17.21
C SER A 115 25.43 10.23 -16.12
N VAL A 116 24.73 9.15 -16.52
CA VAL A 116 24.30 8.09 -15.59
C VAL A 116 25.48 7.52 -14.80
N ILE A 117 26.60 7.24 -15.49
CA ILE A 117 27.79 6.64 -14.86
C ILE A 117 28.46 7.63 -13.88
N GLU A 118 28.54 8.93 -14.23
CA GLU A 118 29.07 9.95 -13.34
C GLU A 118 28.21 10.11 -12.10
N TYR A 119 26.88 10.21 -12.28
CA TYR A 119 25.94 10.31 -11.19
C TYR A 119 26.03 9.11 -10.23
N LEU A 120 25.99 7.89 -10.76
CA LEU A 120 26.07 6.68 -9.91
C LEU A 120 27.44 6.56 -9.23
N THR A 121 28.53 6.97 -9.88
CA THR A 121 29.87 7.02 -9.26
C THR A 121 29.92 8.03 -8.13
N PHE A 122 29.31 9.19 -8.31
CA PHE A 122 29.17 10.23 -7.28
C PHE A 122 28.36 9.71 -6.08
N VAL A 123 27.22 9.09 -6.32
CA VAL A 123 26.38 8.50 -5.26
C VAL A 123 27.13 7.40 -4.52
N ALA A 124 27.83 6.50 -5.22
CA ALA A 124 28.65 5.45 -4.61
C ALA A 124 29.72 6.04 -3.66
N LYS A 125 30.31 7.18 -4.01
CA LYS A 125 31.29 7.91 -3.17
C LYS A 125 30.62 8.44 -1.90
N ILE A 126 29.45 9.07 -2.02
CA ILE A 126 28.70 9.63 -0.87
C ILE A 126 28.22 8.51 0.06
N LYS A 127 27.76 7.40 -0.50
CA LYS A 127 27.28 6.24 0.26
C LYS A 127 28.42 5.41 0.88
N GLY A 128 29.67 5.84 0.74
CA GLY A 128 30.83 5.21 1.39
C GLY A 128 31.30 3.92 0.73
N VAL A 129 30.95 3.64 -0.52
CA VAL A 129 31.49 2.50 -1.26
C VAL A 129 32.99 2.66 -1.44
N ALA A 130 33.76 1.64 -1.06
CA ALA A 130 35.22 1.67 -1.13
C ALA A 130 35.71 1.98 -2.55
N SER A 131 36.79 2.79 -2.68
CA SER A 131 37.27 3.25 -3.99
C SER A 131 37.58 2.12 -4.96
N ALA A 132 38.16 1.04 -4.46
CA ALA A 132 38.50 -0.15 -5.25
C ALA A 132 37.25 -0.87 -5.81
N GLU A 133 36.11 -0.78 -5.11
CA GLU A 133 34.87 -1.50 -5.48
C GLU A 133 33.89 -0.66 -6.31
N ARG A 134 34.04 0.68 -6.31
CA ARG A 134 33.06 1.61 -6.92
C ARG A 134 32.75 1.29 -8.36
N ARG A 135 33.80 1.09 -9.18
CA ARG A 135 33.63 0.81 -10.62
C ARG A 135 32.80 -0.45 -10.86
N GLN A 136 33.13 -1.52 -10.12
CA GLN A 136 32.40 -2.79 -10.24
C GLN A 136 30.97 -2.64 -9.72
N ARG A 137 30.78 -1.95 -8.60
CA ARG A 137 29.45 -1.72 -8.01
C ARG A 137 28.55 -0.91 -8.94
N VAL A 138 29.07 0.18 -9.54
CA VAL A 138 28.33 0.99 -10.52
C VAL A 138 27.94 0.15 -11.73
N LYS A 139 28.86 -0.65 -12.27
CA LYS A 139 28.57 -1.57 -13.36
C LYS A 139 27.45 -2.54 -13.01
N THR A 140 27.56 -3.22 -11.86
CA THR A 140 26.58 -4.21 -11.40
C THR A 140 25.19 -3.60 -11.21
N VAL A 141 25.06 -2.41 -10.61
CA VAL A 141 23.73 -1.81 -10.42
C VAL A 141 23.14 -1.33 -11.73
N MET A 142 23.94 -0.82 -12.67
CA MET A 142 23.47 -0.44 -14.00
C MET A 142 22.92 -1.64 -14.78
N GLU A 143 23.60 -2.79 -14.68
CA GLU A 143 23.14 -4.05 -15.29
C GLU A 143 21.84 -4.54 -14.63
N ARG A 144 21.81 -4.62 -13.29
CA ARG A 144 20.62 -5.04 -12.53
C ARG A 144 19.40 -4.16 -12.78
N THR A 145 19.58 -2.86 -12.97
CA THR A 145 18.46 -1.93 -13.21
C THR A 145 18.22 -1.67 -14.70
N ARG A 146 18.93 -2.38 -15.59
CA ARG A 146 18.75 -2.31 -17.04
C ARG A 146 18.92 -0.88 -17.59
N VAL A 147 19.99 -0.18 -17.15
CA VAL A 147 20.35 1.18 -17.60
C VAL A 147 21.77 1.27 -18.16
N ALA A 148 22.43 0.13 -18.38
CA ALA A 148 23.81 0.08 -18.87
C ALA A 148 23.97 0.69 -20.27
N ASP A 149 22.95 0.58 -21.13
CA ASP A 149 22.87 1.19 -22.46
C ASP A 149 22.85 2.73 -22.43
N MET A 150 22.46 3.31 -21.30
CA MET A 150 22.37 4.76 -21.08
C MET A 150 23.54 5.33 -20.26
N ALA A 151 24.60 4.54 -20.01
CA ALA A 151 25.70 4.92 -19.10
C ALA A 151 26.27 6.32 -19.36
N ASN A 152 26.49 6.68 -20.62
CA ASN A 152 27.09 7.97 -21.02
C ASN A 152 26.04 9.06 -21.32
N ARG A 153 24.73 8.76 -21.19
CA ARG A 153 23.67 9.74 -21.45
C ARG A 153 23.42 10.60 -20.23
N GLN A 154 23.23 11.91 -20.46
CA GLN A 154 22.89 12.85 -19.39
C GLN A 154 21.56 12.48 -18.74
N CYS A 155 21.49 12.53 -17.40
CA CYS A 155 20.28 12.21 -16.61
C CYS A 155 19.09 13.10 -17.00
N GLY A 156 19.33 14.37 -17.35
CA GLY A 156 18.28 15.28 -17.81
C GLY A 156 17.59 14.85 -19.09
N LYS A 157 18.30 14.13 -19.98
CA LYS A 157 17.82 13.67 -21.31
C LYS A 157 17.21 12.28 -21.30
N LEU A 158 17.03 11.67 -20.13
CA LEU A 158 16.41 10.35 -19.98
C LEU A 158 14.88 10.47 -19.99
N SER A 159 14.21 9.44 -20.51
CA SER A 159 12.76 9.25 -20.30
C SER A 159 12.45 9.06 -18.82
N LYS A 160 11.17 9.24 -18.43
CA LYS A 160 10.73 9.05 -17.04
C LYS A 160 11.07 7.65 -16.52
N GLY A 161 10.85 6.60 -17.31
CA GLY A 161 11.16 5.22 -16.92
C GLY A 161 12.66 5.00 -16.71
N TYR A 162 13.53 5.55 -17.57
CA TYR A 162 14.96 5.49 -17.33
C TYR A 162 15.37 6.29 -16.09
N LYS A 163 14.77 7.44 -15.83
CA LYS A 163 15.01 8.21 -14.59
C LYS A 163 14.66 7.40 -13.35
N GLN A 164 13.53 6.67 -13.36
CA GLN A 164 13.13 5.78 -12.27
C GLN A 164 14.13 4.65 -12.07
N ARG A 165 14.59 3.99 -13.15
CA ARG A 165 15.60 2.92 -13.08
C ARG A 165 16.94 3.42 -12.56
N VAL A 166 17.40 4.61 -12.99
CA VAL A 166 18.61 5.25 -12.44
C VAL A 166 18.41 5.60 -10.96
N GLY A 167 17.22 6.06 -10.56
CA GLY A 167 16.84 6.27 -9.17
C GLY A 167 16.87 4.98 -8.34
N LEU A 168 16.43 3.85 -8.92
CA LEU A 168 16.54 2.55 -8.27
C LEU A 168 18.01 2.09 -8.18
N ALA A 169 18.82 2.30 -9.23
CA ALA A 169 20.26 2.03 -9.21
C ALA A 169 20.97 2.78 -8.08
N GLN A 170 20.65 4.07 -7.88
CA GLN A 170 21.21 4.86 -6.79
C GLN A 170 20.80 4.33 -5.41
N ALA A 171 19.55 3.83 -5.26
CA ALA A 171 19.09 3.24 -4.02
C ALA A 171 19.82 1.92 -3.69
N LEU A 172 20.23 1.16 -4.71
CA LEU A 172 20.92 -0.12 -4.60
C LEU A 172 22.45 -0.03 -4.47
N ILE A 173 23.06 1.12 -4.78
CA ILE A 173 24.50 1.26 -5.01
C ILE A 173 25.37 0.78 -3.83
N HIS A 174 24.90 0.95 -2.60
CA HIS A 174 25.61 0.57 -1.37
C HIS A 174 25.14 -0.77 -0.78
N ASN A 175 24.33 -1.54 -1.52
CA ASN A 175 23.79 -2.83 -1.13
C ASN A 175 23.06 -2.80 0.23
N PRO A 176 21.98 -2.01 0.37
CA PRO A 176 21.28 -1.83 1.63
C PRO A 176 20.50 -3.06 2.05
N ASP A 177 20.27 -3.25 3.36
CA ASP A 177 19.38 -4.31 3.88
C ASP A 177 17.91 -4.02 3.54
N VAL A 178 17.54 -2.74 3.46
CA VAL A 178 16.17 -2.24 3.27
C VAL A 178 16.08 -1.32 2.07
N LEU A 179 15.07 -1.52 1.23
CA LEU A 179 14.69 -0.62 0.14
C LEU A 179 13.32 -0.01 0.42
N ILE A 180 13.23 1.30 0.36
CA ILE A 180 11.97 2.04 0.45
C ILE A 180 11.73 2.70 -0.90
N LEU A 181 10.65 2.28 -1.57
CA LEU A 181 10.28 2.70 -2.92
C LEU A 181 8.94 3.44 -2.86
N ASP A 182 8.99 4.75 -3.07
CA ASP A 182 7.81 5.62 -2.99
C ASP A 182 7.26 5.87 -4.39
N GLU A 183 6.10 5.26 -4.71
CA GLU A 183 5.40 5.32 -6.00
C GLU A 183 6.34 5.06 -7.22
N PRO A 184 7.09 3.93 -7.25
CA PRO A 184 8.15 3.71 -8.25
C PRO A 184 7.64 3.59 -9.69
N THR A 185 6.35 3.38 -9.89
CA THR A 185 5.68 3.22 -11.19
C THR A 185 4.85 4.43 -11.60
N ALA A 186 4.80 5.46 -10.76
CA ALA A 186 3.97 6.64 -10.99
C ALA A 186 4.25 7.32 -12.34
N GLY A 187 3.23 7.38 -13.21
CA GLY A 187 3.27 8.03 -14.53
C GLY A 187 4.20 7.35 -15.53
N LEU A 188 4.46 6.05 -15.38
CA LEU A 188 5.05 5.20 -16.39
C LEU A 188 3.97 4.65 -17.32
N ASP A 189 4.35 4.29 -18.53
CA ASP A 189 3.46 3.56 -19.45
C ASP A 189 3.28 2.09 -19.00
N PRO A 190 2.24 1.37 -19.48
CA PRO A 190 1.94 0.01 -19.03
C PRO A 190 3.11 -0.98 -19.19
N LYS A 191 3.91 -0.87 -20.25
CA LYS A 191 5.07 -1.71 -20.48
C LYS A 191 6.16 -1.45 -19.42
N GLN A 192 6.46 -0.19 -19.17
CA GLN A 192 7.45 0.21 -18.16
C GLN A 192 7.01 -0.16 -16.74
N ILE A 193 5.71 -0.13 -16.43
CA ILE A 193 5.16 -0.61 -15.16
C ILE A 193 5.49 -2.10 -14.97
N ILE A 194 5.22 -2.93 -15.97
CA ILE A 194 5.52 -4.38 -15.93
C ILE A 194 7.02 -4.60 -15.70
N GLU A 195 7.87 -3.96 -16.51
CA GLU A 195 9.33 -4.09 -16.42
C GLU A 195 9.88 -3.63 -15.05
N THR A 196 9.33 -2.56 -14.47
CA THR A 196 9.74 -2.06 -13.14
C THR A 196 9.31 -3.02 -12.03
N ARG A 197 8.10 -3.60 -12.12
CA ARG A 197 7.62 -4.61 -11.16
C ARG A 197 8.47 -5.89 -11.19
N GLU A 198 8.81 -6.39 -12.39
CA GLU A 198 9.70 -7.53 -12.53
C GLU A 198 11.05 -7.27 -11.88
N LEU A 199 11.62 -6.09 -12.11
CA LEU A 199 12.88 -5.67 -11.53
C LEU A 199 12.80 -5.62 -9.99
N ILE A 200 11.71 -5.09 -9.42
CA ILE A 200 11.49 -5.08 -7.97
C ILE A 200 11.37 -6.52 -7.42
N LYS A 201 10.68 -7.42 -8.14
CA LYS A 201 10.58 -8.84 -7.76
C LYS A 201 11.94 -9.55 -7.76
N GLU A 202 12.81 -9.25 -8.73
CA GLU A 202 14.17 -9.80 -8.80
C GLU A 202 15.04 -9.39 -7.60
N LEU A 203 14.70 -8.31 -6.91
CA LEU A 203 15.39 -7.84 -5.70
C LEU A 203 14.92 -8.55 -4.41
N LYS A 204 13.83 -9.33 -4.49
CA LYS A 204 13.28 -10.09 -3.37
C LYS A 204 14.30 -11.09 -2.82
N GLY A 205 14.36 -11.20 -1.50
CA GLY A 205 15.29 -12.11 -0.81
C GLY A 205 16.65 -11.47 -0.53
N ASP A 206 17.23 -10.72 -1.49
CA ASP A 206 18.46 -9.95 -1.25
C ASP A 206 18.19 -8.73 -0.36
N HIS A 207 17.00 -8.12 -0.51
CA HIS A 207 16.58 -6.92 0.20
C HIS A 207 15.19 -7.10 0.82
N THR A 208 14.94 -6.39 1.92
CA THR A 208 13.59 -6.19 2.47
C THR A 208 13.02 -4.91 1.85
N ILE A 209 11.82 -4.96 1.29
CA ILE A 209 11.30 -3.87 0.46
C ILE A 209 9.98 -3.36 1.02
N ILE A 210 9.83 -2.03 1.18
CA ILE A 210 8.53 -1.37 1.27
C ILE A 210 8.25 -0.68 -0.06
N LEU A 211 7.11 -0.99 -0.65
CA LEU A 211 6.61 -0.41 -1.89
C LEU A 211 5.36 0.41 -1.59
N SER A 212 5.44 1.75 -1.67
CA SER A 212 4.24 2.58 -1.58
C SER A 212 3.59 2.72 -2.95
N THR A 213 2.27 2.60 -3.00
CA THR A 213 1.48 2.85 -4.21
C THR A 213 0.01 3.12 -3.85
N HIS A 214 -0.72 3.73 -4.77
CA HIS A 214 -2.17 3.84 -4.72
C HIS A 214 -2.85 2.86 -5.69
N ILE A 215 -2.07 2.04 -6.41
CA ILE A 215 -2.52 1.12 -7.46
C ILE A 215 -2.54 -0.30 -6.91
N LEU A 216 -3.73 -0.81 -6.66
CA LEU A 216 -3.93 -2.09 -6.02
C LEU A 216 -3.44 -3.31 -6.82
N PRO A 217 -3.64 -3.41 -8.16
CA PRO A 217 -3.07 -4.47 -8.98
C PRO A 217 -1.53 -4.59 -8.88
N GLU A 218 -0.84 -3.50 -8.60
CA GLU A 218 0.62 -3.53 -8.41
C GLU A 218 0.99 -4.28 -7.15
N VAL A 219 0.28 -3.97 -6.06
CA VAL A 219 0.48 -4.63 -4.76
C VAL A 219 0.15 -6.11 -4.85
N ALA A 220 -1.00 -6.46 -5.43
CA ALA A 220 -1.45 -7.84 -5.55
C ALA A 220 -0.46 -8.73 -6.32
N GLN A 221 0.21 -8.16 -7.32
CA GLN A 221 1.14 -8.91 -8.17
C GLN A 221 2.58 -8.92 -7.64
N THR A 222 2.95 -8.01 -6.73
CA THR A 222 4.35 -7.79 -6.34
C THR A 222 4.61 -8.10 -4.87
N CYS A 223 3.64 -7.84 -3.99
CA CYS A 223 3.84 -7.87 -2.54
C CYS A 223 3.31 -9.16 -1.90
N GLN A 224 3.94 -9.61 -0.81
CA GLN A 224 3.48 -10.74 -0.01
C GLN A 224 2.42 -10.33 1.00
N ARG A 225 2.56 -9.15 1.57
CA ARG A 225 1.58 -8.53 2.48
C ARG A 225 1.36 -7.07 2.11
N VAL A 226 0.26 -6.54 2.59
CA VAL A 226 -0.19 -5.19 2.33
C VAL A 226 -0.59 -4.53 3.64
N VAL A 227 -0.13 -3.33 3.86
CA VAL A 227 -0.67 -2.38 4.84
C VAL A 227 -1.55 -1.40 4.08
N ILE A 228 -2.82 -1.36 4.40
CA ILE A 228 -3.75 -0.36 3.86
C ILE A 228 -3.82 0.80 4.83
N ILE A 229 -3.51 2.01 4.33
CA ILE A 229 -3.57 3.25 5.10
C ILE A 229 -4.63 4.19 4.52
N ASN A 230 -5.44 4.78 5.40
CA ASN A 230 -6.42 5.82 5.05
C ASN A 230 -6.43 6.90 6.13
N LYS A 231 -6.46 8.19 5.73
CA LYS A 231 -6.50 9.35 6.65
C LYS A 231 -5.45 9.27 7.78
N GLY A 232 -4.26 8.77 7.47
CA GLY A 232 -3.15 8.63 8.42
C GLY A 232 -3.20 7.39 9.32
N ARG A 233 -4.22 6.53 9.24
CA ARG A 233 -4.38 5.33 10.08
C ARG A 233 -4.25 4.05 9.27
N VAL A 234 -3.75 3.00 9.90
CA VAL A 234 -3.74 1.66 9.31
C VAL A 234 -5.15 1.06 9.44
N VAL A 235 -5.75 0.74 8.30
CA VAL A 235 -7.09 0.14 8.20
C VAL A 235 -7.02 -1.39 8.17
N ALA A 236 -6.02 -1.94 7.47
CA ALA A 236 -5.84 -3.39 7.39
C ALA A 236 -4.37 -3.75 7.15
N VAL A 237 -3.99 -4.94 7.64
CA VAL A 237 -2.69 -5.57 7.35
C VAL A 237 -2.95 -7.04 7.08
N ASP A 238 -2.76 -7.49 5.85
CA ASP A 238 -2.94 -8.91 5.49
C ASP A 238 -2.25 -9.23 4.15
N THR A 239 -2.34 -10.49 3.72
CA THR A 239 -1.96 -10.87 2.35
C THR A 239 -3.04 -10.41 1.36
N PRO A 240 -2.69 -10.14 0.09
CA PRO A 240 -3.68 -9.80 -0.94
C PRO A 240 -4.80 -10.85 -1.07
N ASP A 241 -4.44 -12.13 -0.97
CA ASP A 241 -5.40 -13.25 -1.03
C ASP A 241 -6.35 -13.26 0.17
N ASN A 242 -5.84 -13.05 1.38
CA ASN A 242 -6.66 -12.98 2.59
C ASN A 242 -7.60 -11.76 2.59
N LEU A 243 -7.13 -10.60 2.15
CA LEU A 243 -7.98 -9.43 1.99
C LEU A 243 -9.14 -9.72 1.05
N THR A 244 -8.86 -10.40 -0.08
CA THR A 244 -9.88 -10.85 -1.01
C THR A 244 -10.82 -11.89 -0.39
N ALA A 245 -10.30 -12.81 0.44
CA ALA A 245 -11.10 -13.87 1.07
C ALA A 245 -12.00 -13.34 2.22
N ARG A 246 -11.52 -12.39 3.04
CA ARG A 246 -12.29 -11.81 4.16
C ARG A 246 -13.57 -11.09 3.72
N LEU A 247 -13.53 -10.50 2.53
CA LEU A 247 -14.70 -9.82 1.95
C LEU A 247 -15.60 -10.75 1.12
N ARG A 248 -15.18 -12.02 0.95
CA ARG A 248 -16.06 -13.11 0.48
C ARG A 248 -17.08 -13.57 1.52
N GLY A 249 -17.33 -12.78 2.56
CA GLY A 249 -18.28 -13.10 3.63
C GLY A 249 -19.71 -13.39 3.17
N SER A 250 -20.11 -12.92 1.97
CA SER A 250 -21.24 -13.40 1.18
C SER A 250 -20.72 -13.76 -0.21
N GLU A 251 -20.93 -14.99 -0.69
CA GLU A 251 -20.65 -15.32 -2.09
C GLU A 251 -21.67 -14.57 -2.95
N THR A 252 -21.23 -13.53 -3.63
CA THR A 252 -22.07 -12.78 -4.57
C THR A 252 -21.95 -13.41 -5.94
N MET A 253 -23.09 -13.75 -6.53
CA MET A 253 -23.22 -14.29 -7.87
C MET A 253 -23.86 -13.26 -8.78
N TYR A 254 -23.32 -13.08 -9.98
CA TYR A 254 -24.01 -12.38 -11.05
C TYR A 254 -24.82 -13.38 -11.86
N VAL A 255 -26.09 -13.10 -12.03
CA VAL A 255 -27.04 -13.91 -12.79
C VAL A 255 -27.73 -13.02 -13.81
N GLN A 256 -27.53 -13.29 -15.09
CA GLN A 256 -28.24 -12.58 -16.15
C GLN A 256 -29.31 -13.50 -16.74
N VAL A 257 -30.53 -13.00 -16.75
CA VAL A 257 -31.68 -13.76 -17.24
C VAL A 257 -32.40 -13.00 -18.37
N ASP A 258 -32.84 -13.71 -19.40
CA ASP A 258 -33.85 -13.24 -20.33
C ASP A 258 -35.21 -13.67 -19.77
N SER A 259 -35.92 -12.73 -19.18
CA SER A 259 -37.21 -12.98 -18.50
C SER A 259 -38.41 -13.08 -19.46
N ALA A 260 -38.17 -13.08 -20.77
CA ALA A 260 -39.22 -13.22 -21.79
C ALA A 260 -40.43 -12.28 -21.57
N GLY A 261 -40.17 -11.06 -21.05
CA GLY A 261 -41.21 -10.05 -20.76
C GLY A 261 -41.77 -10.09 -19.32
N ALA A 262 -41.36 -11.03 -18.45
CA ALA A 262 -41.65 -10.92 -17.04
C ALA A 262 -40.84 -9.75 -16.44
N GLY A 263 -41.46 -8.91 -15.62
CA GLY A 263 -40.78 -7.76 -15.01
C GLY A 263 -39.62 -8.19 -14.11
N SER A 264 -38.60 -7.31 -13.97
CA SER A 264 -37.44 -7.56 -13.09
C SER A 264 -37.82 -7.90 -11.64
N ASP A 265 -38.92 -7.32 -11.15
CA ASP A 265 -39.45 -7.57 -9.80
C ASP A 265 -39.85 -9.04 -9.61
N VAL A 266 -40.42 -9.67 -10.65
CA VAL A 266 -40.82 -11.09 -10.62
C VAL A 266 -39.59 -11.99 -10.58
N ALA A 267 -38.57 -11.67 -11.36
CA ALA A 267 -37.30 -12.39 -11.39
C ALA A 267 -36.55 -12.22 -10.06
N SER A 268 -36.43 -11.01 -9.55
CA SER A 268 -35.84 -10.72 -8.24
C SER A 268 -36.53 -11.47 -7.09
N ALA A 269 -37.87 -11.47 -7.07
CA ALA A 269 -38.65 -12.19 -6.06
C ALA A 269 -38.46 -13.71 -6.15
N ALA A 270 -38.35 -14.28 -7.35
CA ALA A 270 -38.10 -15.71 -7.54
C ALA A 270 -36.70 -16.13 -7.07
N LEU A 271 -35.67 -15.34 -7.39
CA LEU A 271 -34.30 -15.56 -6.96
C LEU A 271 -34.15 -15.41 -5.43
N SER A 272 -34.84 -14.45 -4.82
CA SER A 272 -34.84 -14.22 -3.37
C SER A 272 -35.44 -15.37 -2.54
N ARG A 273 -36.30 -16.22 -3.14
CA ARG A 273 -36.89 -17.38 -2.45
C ARG A 273 -35.98 -18.58 -2.36
N ILE A 274 -34.83 -18.56 -3.01
CA ILE A 274 -33.88 -19.66 -3.02
C ILE A 274 -33.22 -19.77 -1.64
N ALA A 275 -33.24 -20.99 -1.08
CA ALA A 275 -32.67 -21.23 0.24
C ALA A 275 -31.15 -20.92 0.25
N GLY A 276 -30.74 -20.05 1.15
CA GLY A 276 -29.35 -19.57 1.27
C GLY A 276 -29.06 -18.28 0.52
N VAL A 277 -30.02 -17.73 -0.22
CA VAL A 277 -29.93 -16.37 -0.77
C VAL A 277 -30.32 -15.37 0.32
N THR A 278 -29.47 -14.37 0.57
CA THR A 278 -29.68 -13.34 1.59
C THR A 278 -30.14 -12.02 1.00
N ARG A 279 -29.73 -11.74 -0.23
CA ARG A 279 -30.08 -10.48 -0.92
C ARG A 279 -30.05 -10.68 -2.44
N VAL A 280 -30.98 -10.06 -3.13
CA VAL A 280 -30.98 -9.91 -4.61
C VAL A 280 -31.13 -8.44 -4.93
N ALA A 281 -30.27 -7.92 -5.79
CA ALA A 281 -30.32 -6.54 -6.31
C ALA A 281 -30.20 -6.58 -7.83
N GLU A 282 -30.96 -5.73 -8.53
CA GLU A 282 -30.79 -5.52 -9.98
C GLU A 282 -29.46 -4.78 -10.22
N ALA A 283 -28.61 -5.32 -11.08
CA ALA A 283 -27.30 -4.77 -11.40
C ALA A 283 -27.31 -3.95 -12.69
N ASP A 284 -27.87 -4.54 -13.75
CA ASP A 284 -27.96 -3.91 -15.05
C ASP A 284 -29.17 -4.45 -15.83
N ARG A 285 -29.52 -3.72 -16.91
CA ARG A 285 -30.62 -4.09 -17.79
C ARG A 285 -30.26 -3.75 -19.23
N HIS A 286 -30.36 -4.74 -20.11
CA HIS A 286 -30.14 -4.59 -21.55
C HIS A 286 -31.27 -5.27 -22.32
N ASP A 287 -32.08 -4.52 -23.02
CA ASP A 287 -33.26 -4.99 -23.79
C ASP A 287 -34.16 -5.92 -22.94
N SER A 288 -34.24 -7.20 -23.29
CA SER A 288 -35.00 -8.23 -22.55
C SER A 288 -34.23 -8.90 -21.43
N ALA A 289 -32.93 -8.64 -21.35
CA ALA A 289 -32.01 -9.27 -20.35
C ALA A 289 -31.86 -8.38 -19.12
N VAL A 290 -32.00 -8.99 -17.95
CA VAL A 290 -31.79 -8.34 -16.65
C VAL A 290 -30.70 -9.06 -15.87
N GLY A 291 -29.70 -8.32 -15.43
CA GLY A 291 -28.63 -8.80 -14.56
C GLY A 291 -28.96 -8.58 -13.08
N PHE A 292 -28.73 -9.59 -12.25
CA PHE A 292 -28.94 -9.55 -10.81
C PHE A 292 -27.66 -9.90 -10.07
N GLU A 293 -27.39 -9.13 -9.02
CA GLU A 293 -26.44 -9.50 -7.95
C GLU A 293 -27.16 -10.29 -6.88
N VAL A 294 -26.76 -11.55 -6.70
CA VAL A 294 -27.36 -12.46 -5.72
C VAL A 294 -26.32 -12.77 -4.65
N GLN A 295 -26.58 -12.35 -3.43
CA GLN A 295 -25.74 -12.64 -2.27
C GLN A 295 -26.26 -13.90 -1.57
N SER A 296 -25.36 -14.82 -1.21
CA SER A 296 -25.67 -16.04 -0.46
C SER A 296 -25.00 -16.07 0.90
N GLU A 297 -25.47 -16.95 1.77
CA GLU A 297 -24.81 -17.26 3.04
C GLU A 297 -23.36 -17.73 2.80
N SER A 298 -22.46 -17.35 3.71
CA SER A 298 -21.03 -17.71 3.61
C SER A 298 -20.84 -19.23 3.53
N GLY A 299 -20.08 -19.68 2.51
CA GLY A 299 -19.76 -21.08 2.31
C GLY A 299 -20.86 -21.91 1.63
N ARG A 300 -21.96 -21.28 1.18
CA ARG A 300 -23.05 -21.98 0.50
C ARG A 300 -23.06 -21.68 -1.00
N ASP A 301 -22.73 -22.68 -1.79
CA ASP A 301 -22.80 -22.61 -3.25
C ASP A 301 -24.25 -22.74 -3.76
N VAL A 302 -24.83 -21.61 -4.18
CA VAL A 302 -26.23 -21.52 -4.68
C VAL A 302 -26.34 -21.57 -6.21
N ARG A 303 -25.23 -21.81 -6.93
CA ARG A 303 -25.22 -21.76 -8.41
C ARG A 303 -26.21 -22.72 -9.04
N ARG A 304 -26.27 -23.95 -8.52
CA ARG A 304 -27.17 -24.98 -9.04
C ARG A 304 -28.62 -24.61 -8.82
N GLU A 305 -28.94 -24.06 -7.66
CA GLU A 305 -30.30 -23.66 -7.28
C GLU A 305 -30.74 -22.44 -8.10
N LEU A 306 -29.84 -21.46 -8.33
CA LEU A 306 -30.08 -20.32 -9.21
C LEU A 306 -30.39 -20.75 -10.63
N ALA A 307 -29.54 -21.61 -11.22
CA ALA A 307 -29.77 -22.11 -12.59
C ALA A 307 -31.12 -22.88 -12.71
N LYS A 308 -31.44 -23.72 -11.72
CA LYS A 308 -32.72 -24.46 -11.68
C LYS A 308 -33.92 -23.52 -11.59
N ALA A 309 -33.84 -22.49 -10.73
CA ALA A 309 -34.93 -21.52 -10.57
C ALA A 309 -35.17 -20.72 -11.85
N VAL A 310 -34.14 -20.31 -12.56
CA VAL A 310 -34.24 -19.59 -13.84
C VAL A 310 -34.96 -20.49 -14.87
N VAL A 311 -34.51 -21.72 -15.04
CA VAL A 311 -35.10 -22.70 -16.00
C VAL A 311 -36.54 -23.07 -15.61
N ALA A 312 -36.83 -23.30 -14.32
CA ALA A 312 -38.16 -23.64 -13.84
C ALA A 312 -39.21 -22.53 -14.06
N ASN A 313 -38.79 -21.26 -14.10
CA ASN A 313 -39.67 -20.14 -14.44
C ASN A 313 -39.77 -19.88 -15.96
N GLY A 314 -39.16 -20.73 -16.80
CA GLY A 314 -39.19 -20.60 -18.25
C GLY A 314 -38.34 -19.46 -18.80
N TRP A 315 -37.36 -18.96 -18.00
CA TRP A 315 -36.47 -17.90 -18.41
C TRP A 315 -35.19 -18.42 -19.05
N GLY A 316 -34.58 -17.64 -19.94
CA GLY A 316 -33.28 -17.94 -20.50
C GLY A 316 -32.18 -17.54 -19.51
N LEU A 317 -31.31 -18.48 -19.13
CA LEU A 317 -30.09 -18.17 -18.38
C LEU A 317 -29.01 -17.72 -19.36
N LEU A 318 -28.63 -16.44 -19.34
CA LEU A 318 -27.65 -15.88 -20.26
C LEU A 318 -26.24 -15.90 -19.66
N GLU A 319 -26.11 -15.57 -18.37
CA GLU A 319 -24.84 -15.59 -17.65
C GLU A 319 -25.04 -16.02 -16.19
N LEU A 320 -24.12 -16.84 -15.68
CA LEU A 320 -24.01 -17.18 -14.25
C LEU A 320 -22.53 -17.25 -13.88
N ARG A 321 -22.05 -16.24 -13.17
CA ARG A 321 -20.67 -16.17 -12.72
C ARG A 321 -20.55 -15.71 -11.29
N PRO A 322 -19.51 -16.16 -10.54
CA PRO A 322 -19.22 -15.56 -9.25
C PRO A 322 -18.75 -14.12 -9.47
N MET A 323 -19.37 -13.18 -8.75
CA MET A 323 -18.80 -11.85 -8.61
C MET A 323 -17.67 -11.93 -7.59
N ARG A 324 -16.47 -11.80 -8.09
CA ARG A 324 -15.33 -11.59 -7.21
C ARG A 324 -15.24 -10.08 -6.99
N LEU A 325 -15.49 -9.64 -5.77
CA LEU A 325 -15.13 -8.27 -5.41
C LEU A 325 -13.68 -8.05 -5.86
N SER A 326 -13.48 -7.07 -6.70
CA SER A 326 -12.15 -6.67 -7.08
C SER A 326 -11.45 -6.13 -5.83
N LEU A 327 -10.12 -6.23 -5.77
CA LEU A 327 -9.39 -5.60 -4.66
C LEU A 327 -9.66 -4.09 -4.60
N GLU A 328 -10.07 -3.44 -5.74
CA GLU A 328 -10.49 -2.04 -5.81
C GLU A 328 -11.79 -1.79 -5.02
N GLU A 329 -12.79 -2.66 -5.14
CA GLU A 329 -14.05 -2.56 -4.39
C GLU A 329 -13.80 -2.80 -2.89
N ILE A 330 -12.88 -3.70 -2.57
CA ILE A 330 -12.39 -3.93 -1.20
C ILE A 330 -11.73 -2.67 -0.64
N PHE A 331 -10.85 -2.07 -1.41
CA PHE A 331 -10.18 -0.84 -1.02
C PHE A 331 -11.20 0.30 -0.83
N LEU A 332 -12.17 0.43 -1.71
CA LEU A 332 -13.26 1.40 -1.60
C LEU A 332 -14.10 1.14 -0.35
N SER A 333 -14.53 -0.09 -0.07
CA SER A 333 -15.32 -0.40 1.12
C SER A 333 -14.57 -0.06 2.40
N LEU A 334 -13.31 -0.50 2.55
CA LEU A 334 -12.47 -0.21 3.71
C LEU A 334 -12.17 1.30 3.90
N THR A 335 -12.23 2.08 2.82
CA THR A 335 -11.97 3.52 2.87
C THR A 335 -13.24 4.37 3.00
N THR A 336 -14.44 3.84 2.65
CA THR A 336 -15.72 4.54 2.72
C THR A 336 -16.53 4.21 3.98
N ASP A 337 -16.48 3.00 4.52
CA ASP A 337 -17.23 2.60 5.73
C ASP A 337 -16.82 3.40 6.99
N GLU A 338 -15.57 3.84 7.09
CA GLU A 338 -15.16 4.77 8.17
C GLU A 338 -15.82 6.15 8.07
N THR A 339 -16.30 6.55 6.90
CA THR A 339 -17.00 7.83 6.72
C THR A 339 -18.43 7.77 7.27
N ALA A 340 -19.08 6.61 7.23
CA ALA A 340 -20.42 6.39 7.77
C ALA A 340 -20.42 6.28 9.30
N ALA A 341 -19.41 5.65 9.90
CA ALA A 341 -19.27 5.54 11.35
C ALA A 341 -18.94 6.88 12.04
N ALA A 342 -18.17 7.76 11.38
CA ALA A 342 -17.82 9.08 11.90
C ALA A 342 -19.00 10.09 11.86
N THR A 343 -19.96 9.91 10.95
CA THR A 343 -21.17 10.77 10.86
C THR A 343 -22.28 10.37 11.82
N SER A 344 -22.30 9.13 12.31
CA SER A 344 -23.32 8.67 13.27
C SER A 344 -23.03 9.03 14.73
N SER A 345 -21.81 9.44 15.08
CA SER A 345 -21.42 9.80 16.45
C SER A 345 -21.59 11.29 16.81
N THR A 346 -22.00 12.16 15.86
CA THR A 346 -22.14 13.61 16.07
C THR A 346 -23.60 14.09 16.21
N SER A 347 -24.61 13.21 16.27
CA SER A 347 -26.03 13.60 16.32
C SER A 347 -26.73 13.41 17.66
N SER A 348 -25.99 13.34 18.79
CA SER A 348 -26.58 13.28 20.12
C SER A 348 -25.88 14.21 21.12
N THR A 349 -25.99 15.51 20.89
CA THR A 349 -25.83 16.47 21.99
C THR A 349 -26.90 17.57 21.82
N GLY A 350 -27.84 17.59 22.78
CA GLY A 350 -29.01 18.40 22.78
C GLY A 350 -28.70 19.89 22.75
N ALA A 351 -29.58 20.63 22.12
CA ALA A 351 -29.65 22.09 22.19
C ALA A 351 -29.96 22.57 23.62
N PRO A 352 -29.24 23.56 24.15
CA PRO A 352 -29.71 24.29 25.32
C PRO A 352 -30.74 25.33 24.87
N ALA A 353 -31.81 25.42 25.65
CA ALA A 353 -32.92 26.34 25.53
C ALA A 353 -32.46 27.81 25.50
N ALA A 354 -33.11 28.58 24.66
CA ALA A 354 -33.02 30.04 24.63
C ALA A 354 -33.59 30.65 25.89
N GLU A 355 -32.79 31.38 26.64
CA GLU A 355 -33.24 32.28 27.72
C GLU A 355 -33.50 33.66 27.13
N GLU A 356 -34.74 34.14 27.21
CA GLU A 356 -35.16 35.48 26.87
C GLU A 356 -34.55 36.48 27.86
N ILE A 357 -33.93 37.54 27.36
CA ILE A 357 -33.53 38.71 28.14
C ILE A 357 -34.49 39.84 27.79
N PRO A 358 -35.20 40.43 28.79
CA PRO A 358 -36.12 41.55 28.52
C PRO A 358 -35.37 42.85 28.29
N GLY A 359 -35.97 43.67 27.47
CA GLY A 359 -35.49 44.96 27.01
C GLY A 359 -35.27 45.99 28.13
N GLY A 360 -34.36 46.90 27.90
CA GLY A 360 -34.07 48.09 28.66
C GLY A 360 -33.70 49.25 27.74
N GLU A 361 -34.53 50.26 27.85
CA GLU A 361 -34.55 51.50 27.08
C GLU A 361 -33.30 52.38 27.23
N ASN A 362 -32.93 53.01 26.16
CA ASN A 362 -32.74 54.46 25.94
C ASN A 362 -31.73 55.30 26.79
N ARG A 363 -31.02 56.09 26.05
CA ARG A 363 -30.44 57.44 26.25
C ARG A 363 -28.90 57.55 26.28
N ALA A 364 -28.48 58.21 25.32
CA ALA A 364 -27.79 59.48 25.05
C ALA A 364 -26.72 59.28 24.02
#